data_0cae7978d3d53feb1d3e9125d744095a
#
_entry.id   0cae7978d3d53feb1d3e9125d744095a
#
_cell.length_a   1.000
_cell.length_b   1.000
_cell.length_c   1.000
_cell.angle_alpha   90.00
_cell.angle_beta   90.00
_cell.angle_gamma   90.00
#
_symmetry.space_group_name_H-M   'P 1'
#
loop_
_entity.id
_entity.type
_entity.pdbx_description
1 polymer ?
#
loop_
_entity_poly.entity_id
_entity_poly.type
_entity_poly.pdbx_seq_one_letter_code
_entity_poly.pdbx_strand_id
1 'polypeptide(L)'
;MHGSLSAPQSLVSALRVILFRVVVVAMPLLATAQTSGHDHATNARLVQIVRANTAQFINVNNLHGTGYAPLFGCVSGPDHGAMGIHYLNLGLVGDGQLDARTPEALIYEPIGNARRLVGVEYIVDAQTWLNAHGGPPELEGQLFNFVDAPNRFGIPSFFELHVWAWRENPNGAFVDWNNNVSCEGQ
;
A
#
# COMPACT_ATOMS: atom_id res chain seq x y z
N MET A 1 107.69 3.68 24.01
CA MET A 1 106.82 2.57 24.05
C MET A 1 105.50 2.97 24.77
N HIS A 2 104.76 3.85 24.31
CA HIS A 2 103.46 4.18 24.92
C HIS A 2 102.53 4.54 23.76
N GLY A 3 101.59 3.66 23.50
CA GLY A 3 100.51 3.87 22.56
C GLY A 3 99.36 4.53 23.27
N SER A 4 99.00 5.69 22.80
CA SER A 4 97.78 6.39 23.24
C SER A 4 96.63 6.00 22.33
N LEU A 5 95.57 5.43 22.90
CA LEU A 5 94.32 5.12 22.23
C LEU A 5 93.34 6.26 22.36
N SER A 6 92.99 6.88 21.26
CA SER A 6 91.94 7.88 21.18
C SER A 6 90.56 7.18 21.02
N ALA A 7 89.65 7.55 21.85
CA ALA A 7 88.26 7.08 21.79
C ALA A 7 87.40 7.83 20.70
N PRO A 8 86.46 7.22 20.02
CA PRO A 8 85.61 7.87 19.07
C PRO A 8 84.39 8.52 19.74
N GLN A 9 84.08 9.73 19.26
CA GLN A 9 82.90 10.48 19.71
C GLN A 9 81.62 9.85 19.13
N SER A 10 80.63 9.62 19.98
CA SER A 10 79.34 9.15 19.64
C SER A 10 78.45 10.30 19.12
N LEU A 11 78.02 10.21 17.90
CA LEU A 11 76.99 11.06 17.28
C LEU A 11 75.62 10.68 17.85
N VAL A 12 75.04 11.55 18.69
CA VAL A 12 73.64 11.43 19.16
C VAL A 12 72.74 11.95 18.09
N SER A 13 72.10 11.08 17.36
CA SER A 13 71.06 11.40 16.36
C SER A 13 69.76 11.72 17.10
N ALA A 14 69.35 13.00 17.07
CA ALA A 14 68.08 13.45 17.64
C ALA A 14 66.91 13.02 16.72
N LEU A 15 66.20 11.98 17.15
CA LEU A 15 64.97 11.51 16.49
C LEU A 15 63.83 12.48 16.82
N ARG A 16 63.43 13.35 15.86
CA ARG A 16 62.24 14.22 15.96
C ARG A 16 61.01 13.34 15.75
N VAL A 17 60.29 13.04 16.84
CA VAL A 17 58.96 12.44 16.77
C VAL A 17 57.95 13.49 16.34
N ILE A 18 57.45 13.38 15.12
CA ILE A 18 56.35 14.22 14.61
C ILE A 18 55.08 13.57 15.10
N LEU A 19 54.41 14.16 16.10
CA LEU A 19 53.07 13.78 16.53
C LEU A 19 52.03 14.27 15.50
N PHE A 20 51.53 13.37 14.67
CA PHE A 20 50.34 13.60 13.89
C PHE A 20 49.11 13.61 14.82
N ARG A 21 48.54 14.75 15.06
CA ARG A 21 47.22 14.85 15.70
C ARG A 21 46.16 14.48 14.66
N VAL A 22 45.62 13.26 14.79
CA VAL A 22 44.41 12.87 14.05
C VAL A 22 43.23 13.61 14.66
N VAL A 23 42.74 14.64 13.95
CA VAL A 23 41.47 15.29 14.30
C VAL A 23 40.35 14.38 13.76
N VAL A 24 39.72 13.61 14.65
CA VAL A 24 38.49 12.87 14.35
C VAL A 24 37.35 13.89 14.32
N VAL A 25 36.95 14.30 13.11
CA VAL A 25 35.73 15.09 12.91
C VAL A 25 34.57 14.11 13.04
N ALA A 26 33.89 14.13 14.19
CA ALA A 26 32.62 13.43 14.35
C ALA A 26 31.55 14.12 13.47
N MET A 27 31.28 13.55 12.31
CA MET A 27 30.09 13.94 11.53
C MET A 27 28.85 13.45 12.28
N PRO A 28 27.86 14.33 12.55
CA PRO A 28 26.58 13.88 13.06
C PRO A 28 25.93 13.01 11.97
N LEU A 29 25.66 11.73 12.27
CA LEU A 29 24.74 10.93 11.49
C LEU A 29 23.37 11.62 11.58
N LEU A 30 22.98 12.33 10.53
CA LEU A 30 21.58 12.68 10.31
C LEU A 30 20.84 11.35 10.11
N ALA A 31 20.22 10.85 11.18
CA ALA A 31 19.23 9.80 11.08
C ALA A 31 18.08 10.36 10.24
N THR A 32 18.05 10.02 8.94
CA THR A 32 16.86 10.20 8.13
C THR A 32 15.81 9.28 8.75
N ALA A 33 14.81 9.87 9.42
CA ALA A 33 13.64 9.15 9.84
C ALA A 33 13.06 8.48 8.59
N GLN A 34 13.10 7.16 8.55
CA GLN A 34 12.40 6.40 7.54
C GLN A 34 10.91 6.67 7.78
N THR A 35 10.29 7.43 6.86
CA THR A 35 8.84 7.55 6.82
C THR A 35 8.27 6.14 6.76
N SER A 36 7.40 5.83 7.71
CA SER A 36 6.77 4.52 7.85
C SER A 36 6.11 4.11 6.52
N GLY A 37 6.09 2.82 6.19
CA GLY A 37 5.56 2.29 4.94
C GLY A 37 4.11 2.71 4.60
N HIS A 38 3.39 3.32 5.53
CA HIS A 38 2.07 3.92 5.33
C HIS A 38 2.06 5.08 4.31
N ASP A 39 3.10 5.93 4.29
CA ASP A 39 3.15 7.06 3.35
C ASP A 39 3.34 6.60 1.89
N HIS A 40 4.01 5.47 1.69
CA HIS A 40 4.21 4.92 0.35
C HIS A 40 2.91 4.32 -0.23
N ALA A 41 2.10 3.66 0.59
CA ALA A 41 0.84 3.07 0.15
C ALA A 41 -0.20 4.14 -0.22
N THR A 42 -0.31 5.22 0.58
CA THR A 42 -1.26 6.31 0.30
C THR A 42 -0.88 7.15 -0.91
N ASN A 43 0.39 7.15 -1.30
CA ASN A 43 0.91 7.84 -2.48
C ASN A 43 1.05 6.92 -3.70
N ALA A 44 0.69 5.64 -3.60
CA ALA A 44 0.74 4.73 -4.74
C ALA A 44 -0.09 5.27 -5.91
N ARG A 45 0.40 5.05 -7.13
CA ARG A 45 -0.21 5.58 -8.35
C ARG A 45 -1.69 5.19 -8.47
N LEU A 46 -2.03 3.93 -8.16
CA LEU A 46 -3.40 3.45 -8.22
C LEU A 46 -4.33 4.22 -7.26
N VAL A 47 -3.88 4.51 -6.03
CA VAL A 47 -4.64 5.32 -5.07
C VAL A 47 -4.94 6.72 -5.62
N GLN A 48 -3.97 7.35 -6.29
CA GLN A 48 -4.16 8.67 -6.91
C GLN A 48 -5.15 8.62 -8.06
N ILE A 49 -5.08 7.59 -8.92
CA ILE A 49 -6.02 7.38 -10.02
C ILE A 49 -7.44 7.20 -9.47
N VAL A 50 -7.61 6.34 -8.47
CA VAL A 50 -8.90 6.10 -7.81
C VAL A 50 -9.48 7.41 -7.26
N ARG A 51 -8.69 8.18 -6.49
CA ARG A 51 -9.15 9.48 -5.94
C ARG A 51 -9.60 10.44 -7.04
N ALA A 52 -8.82 10.56 -8.11
CA ALA A 52 -9.13 11.48 -9.21
C ALA A 52 -10.45 11.11 -9.93
N ASN A 53 -10.76 9.82 -10.07
CA ASN A 53 -11.90 9.36 -10.86
C ASN A 53 -13.16 9.05 -10.03
N THR A 54 -13.02 8.88 -8.70
CA THR A 54 -14.15 8.54 -7.82
C THR A 54 -14.55 9.67 -6.85
N ALA A 55 -13.89 10.84 -6.89
CA ALA A 55 -14.19 11.98 -6.03
C ALA A 55 -15.65 12.44 -6.08
N GLN A 56 -16.30 12.35 -7.24
CA GLN A 56 -17.70 12.66 -7.42
C GLN A 56 -18.63 11.76 -6.57
N PHE A 57 -18.22 10.55 -6.27
CA PHE A 57 -18.99 9.56 -5.51
C PHE A 57 -18.84 9.67 -3.99
N ILE A 58 -18.06 10.65 -3.49
CA ILE A 58 -18.08 11.02 -2.05
C ILE A 58 -19.51 11.36 -1.61
N ASN A 59 -20.28 11.99 -2.49
CA ASN A 59 -21.71 12.11 -2.32
C ASN A 59 -22.41 10.90 -2.94
N VAL A 60 -22.92 10.00 -2.10
CA VAL A 60 -23.58 8.76 -2.53
C VAL A 60 -24.78 9.00 -3.46
N ASN A 61 -25.43 10.16 -3.41
CA ASN A 61 -26.54 10.50 -4.31
C ASN A 61 -26.10 10.62 -5.79
N ASN A 62 -24.81 10.83 -6.04
CA ASN A 62 -24.26 10.87 -7.39
C ASN A 62 -24.16 9.49 -8.05
N LEU A 63 -24.50 8.41 -7.34
CA LEU A 63 -24.60 7.06 -7.90
C LEU A 63 -25.86 6.85 -8.75
N HIS A 64 -26.84 7.72 -8.60
CA HIS A 64 -28.10 7.57 -9.35
C HIS A 64 -27.87 7.54 -10.86
N GLY A 65 -28.32 6.47 -11.52
CA GLY A 65 -28.19 6.29 -12.97
C GLY A 65 -26.80 5.87 -13.47
N THR A 66 -25.85 5.57 -12.58
CA THR A 66 -24.47 5.16 -12.96
C THR A 66 -24.28 3.64 -13.10
N GLY A 67 -25.27 2.86 -12.70
CA GLY A 67 -25.18 1.39 -12.70
C GLY A 67 -24.65 0.80 -11.38
N TYR A 68 -24.11 1.60 -10.47
CA TYR A 68 -23.69 1.11 -9.15
C TYR A 68 -24.91 0.93 -8.22
N ALA A 69 -25.02 -0.25 -7.62
CA ALA A 69 -26.07 -0.59 -6.65
C ALA A 69 -25.49 -1.41 -5.47
N PRO A 70 -26.03 -1.26 -4.24
CA PRO A 70 -25.55 -1.99 -3.09
C PRO A 70 -25.83 -3.49 -3.23
N LEU A 71 -24.84 -4.32 -2.88
CA LEU A 71 -24.95 -5.76 -2.90
C LEU A 71 -24.35 -6.32 -1.61
N PHE A 72 -24.92 -7.42 -1.06
CA PHE A 72 -24.50 -8.16 0.14
C PHE A 72 -24.55 -7.43 1.49
N GLY A 73 -25.04 -6.19 1.57
CA GLY A 73 -25.03 -5.40 2.81
C GLY A 73 -23.63 -4.98 3.23
N CYS A 74 -23.45 -4.69 4.53
CA CYS A 74 -22.12 -4.35 5.05
C CYS A 74 -21.33 -5.61 5.41
N VAL A 75 -20.15 -5.75 4.84
CA VAL A 75 -19.27 -6.90 5.05
C VAL A 75 -18.29 -6.61 6.18
N SER A 76 -18.35 -7.40 7.26
CA SER A 76 -17.44 -7.29 8.41
C SER A 76 -16.73 -8.62 8.69
N GLY A 77 -15.56 -8.53 9.30
CA GLY A 77 -14.80 -9.64 9.85
C GLY A 77 -14.74 -9.55 11.38
N PRO A 78 -14.62 -10.68 12.11
CA PRO A 78 -14.70 -10.68 13.58
C PRO A 78 -13.57 -9.90 14.25
N ASP A 79 -12.37 -9.84 13.65
CA ASP A 79 -11.17 -9.27 14.28
C ASP A 79 -10.39 -8.32 13.35
N HIS A 80 -10.94 -7.95 12.18
CA HIS A 80 -10.19 -7.24 11.14
C HIS A 80 -10.87 -5.94 10.66
N GLY A 81 -11.89 -5.45 11.40
CA GLY A 81 -12.69 -4.32 10.97
C GLY A 81 -13.71 -4.73 9.91
N ALA A 82 -13.86 -3.95 8.87
CA ALA A 82 -14.86 -4.21 7.83
C ALA A 82 -14.32 -3.91 6.43
N MET A 83 -14.94 -4.52 5.43
CA MET A 83 -14.83 -4.08 4.03
C MET A 83 -15.82 -2.92 3.77
N GLY A 84 -17.02 -2.97 4.36
CA GLY A 84 -18.07 -2.00 4.16
C GLY A 84 -19.17 -2.50 3.23
N ILE A 85 -19.97 -1.58 2.70
CA ILE A 85 -21.05 -1.87 1.74
C ILE A 85 -20.50 -1.69 0.34
N HIS A 86 -20.55 -2.75 -0.45
CA HIS A 86 -20.12 -2.74 -1.85
C HIS A 86 -21.27 -2.31 -2.75
N TYR A 87 -21.07 -1.22 -3.48
CA TYR A 87 -21.96 -0.78 -4.54
C TYR A 87 -21.35 -1.24 -5.86
N LEU A 88 -21.82 -2.37 -6.37
CA LEU A 88 -21.29 -2.99 -7.58
C LEU A 88 -21.97 -2.45 -8.84
N ASN A 89 -21.18 -2.28 -9.89
CA ASN A 89 -21.66 -2.13 -11.25
C ASN A 89 -21.52 -3.48 -11.98
N LEU A 90 -22.60 -4.24 -12.03
CA LEU A 90 -22.58 -5.58 -12.63
C LEU A 90 -22.27 -5.58 -14.14
N GLY A 91 -22.47 -4.46 -14.81
CA GLY A 91 -22.06 -4.30 -16.20
C GLY A 91 -20.53 -4.31 -16.36
N LEU A 92 -19.81 -3.67 -15.44
CA LEU A 92 -18.35 -3.67 -15.40
C LEU A 92 -17.80 -5.03 -14.95
N VAL A 93 -18.36 -5.63 -13.90
CA VAL A 93 -17.95 -6.96 -13.43
C VAL A 93 -18.05 -8.01 -14.57
N GLY A 94 -19.06 -7.89 -15.43
CA GLY A 94 -19.35 -8.85 -16.49
C GLY A 94 -18.63 -8.60 -17.81
N ASP A 95 -17.94 -7.48 -17.99
CA ASP A 95 -17.29 -7.16 -19.27
C ASP A 95 -15.89 -7.78 -19.43
N GLY A 96 -15.32 -8.34 -18.36
CA GLY A 96 -14.01 -8.98 -18.34
C GLY A 96 -12.83 -8.02 -18.55
N GLN A 97 -13.04 -6.72 -18.36
CA GLN A 97 -12.01 -5.69 -18.47
C GLN A 97 -11.68 -5.12 -17.10
N LEU A 98 -10.47 -4.58 -16.95
CA LEU A 98 -10.04 -3.85 -15.75
C LEU A 98 -9.48 -2.50 -16.17
N ASP A 99 -10.07 -1.42 -15.67
CA ASP A 99 -9.59 -0.05 -15.88
C ASP A 99 -9.44 0.65 -14.50
N ALA A 100 -8.24 1.11 -14.20
CA ALA A 100 -7.94 1.83 -12.97
C ALA A 100 -8.83 3.07 -12.72
N ARG A 101 -9.50 3.58 -13.75
CA ARG A 101 -10.39 4.75 -13.64
C ARG A 101 -11.84 4.38 -13.36
N THR A 102 -12.23 3.14 -13.62
CA THR A 102 -13.64 2.68 -13.55
C THR A 102 -13.73 1.39 -12.74
N PRO A 103 -13.59 1.47 -11.39
CA PRO A 103 -13.66 0.29 -10.54
C PRO A 103 -15.03 -0.39 -10.63
N GLU A 104 -15.05 -1.71 -10.50
CA GLU A 104 -16.28 -2.51 -10.53
C GLU A 104 -17.14 -2.28 -9.30
N ALA A 105 -16.53 -1.90 -8.16
CA ALA A 105 -17.27 -1.56 -6.95
C ALA A 105 -16.74 -0.29 -6.26
N LEU A 106 -17.68 0.44 -5.67
CA LEU A 106 -17.41 1.54 -4.73
C LEU A 106 -17.77 1.05 -3.33
N ILE A 107 -16.89 1.29 -2.36
CA ILE A 107 -17.05 0.79 -1.00
C ILE A 107 -17.42 1.91 -0.07
N TYR A 108 -18.53 1.74 0.67
CA TYR A 108 -19.02 2.71 1.62
C TYR A 108 -19.10 2.17 3.04
N GLU A 109 -18.65 2.98 3.98
CA GLU A 109 -18.89 2.77 5.41
C GLU A 109 -20.27 3.34 5.78
N PRO A 110 -21.15 2.57 6.46
CA PRO A 110 -22.40 3.10 7.01
C PRO A 110 -22.12 3.99 8.22
N ILE A 111 -22.75 5.19 8.26
CA ILE A 111 -22.67 6.09 9.41
C ILE A 111 -24.10 6.55 9.69
N GLY A 112 -24.85 5.78 10.46
CA GLY A 112 -26.28 5.98 10.60
C GLY A 112 -26.96 5.94 9.24
N ASN A 113 -27.73 6.96 8.90
CA ASN A 113 -28.41 7.07 7.60
C ASN A 113 -27.48 7.54 6.46
N ALA A 114 -26.24 7.93 6.76
CA ALA A 114 -25.27 8.39 5.77
C ALA A 114 -24.39 7.24 5.27
N ARG A 115 -23.71 7.53 4.15
CA ARG A 115 -22.69 6.65 3.55
C ARG A 115 -21.42 7.44 3.32
N ARG A 116 -20.30 6.94 3.79
CA ARG A 116 -18.97 7.52 3.57
C ARG A 116 -18.22 6.66 2.58
N LEU A 117 -17.81 7.21 1.45
CA LEU A 117 -16.90 6.52 0.54
C LEU A 117 -15.57 6.27 1.27
N VAL A 118 -15.12 5.03 1.28
CA VAL A 118 -13.89 4.60 1.99
C VAL A 118 -12.86 4.00 1.05
N GLY A 119 -13.30 3.34 -0.02
CA GLY A 119 -12.44 2.69 -0.99
C GLY A 119 -13.19 2.26 -2.23
N VAL A 120 -12.51 1.48 -3.04
CA VAL A 120 -13.05 0.82 -4.23
C VAL A 120 -12.57 -0.62 -4.26
N GLU A 121 -13.22 -1.43 -5.11
CA GLU A 121 -12.77 -2.78 -5.40
C GLU A 121 -12.84 -3.02 -6.91
N TYR A 122 -11.78 -3.63 -7.44
CA TYR A 122 -11.73 -4.17 -8.79
C TYR A 122 -12.03 -5.66 -8.73
N ILE A 123 -12.92 -6.14 -9.60
CA ILE A 123 -13.41 -7.53 -9.56
C ILE A 123 -13.51 -8.06 -10.98
N VAL A 124 -12.99 -9.26 -11.20
CA VAL A 124 -13.18 -9.98 -12.46
C VAL A 124 -13.40 -11.47 -12.21
N ASP A 125 -14.33 -12.09 -12.95
CA ASP A 125 -14.54 -13.54 -12.91
C ASP A 125 -13.25 -14.29 -13.28
N ALA A 126 -12.83 -15.21 -12.41
CA ALA A 126 -11.54 -15.87 -12.55
C ALA A 126 -11.45 -16.74 -13.80
N GLN A 127 -12.53 -17.45 -14.13
CA GLN A 127 -12.54 -18.34 -15.31
C GLN A 127 -12.51 -17.53 -16.62
N THR A 128 -13.29 -16.46 -16.68
CA THR A 128 -13.30 -15.54 -17.83
C THR A 128 -11.93 -14.90 -18.03
N TRP A 129 -11.32 -14.42 -16.96
CA TRP A 129 -9.99 -13.81 -17.02
C TRP A 129 -8.92 -14.80 -17.45
N LEU A 130 -8.84 -15.98 -16.82
CA LEU A 130 -7.81 -16.98 -17.11
C LEU A 130 -7.95 -17.58 -18.50
N ASN A 131 -9.14 -17.62 -19.08
CA ASN A 131 -9.34 -18.06 -20.47
C ASN A 131 -8.75 -17.07 -21.48
N ALA A 132 -8.71 -15.80 -21.14
CA ALA A 132 -8.19 -14.73 -22.00
C ALA A 132 -6.72 -14.37 -21.71
N HIS A 133 -6.24 -14.63 -20.49
CA HIS A 133 -4.93 -14.20 -19.99
C HIS A 133 -4.18 -15.37 -19.33
N GLY A 134 -2.86 -15.36 -19.43
CA GLY A 134 -2.02 -16.48 -18.95
C GLY A 134 -1.73 -16.50 -17.44
N GLY A 135 -2.33 -15.60 -16.63
CA GLY A 135 -2.05 -15.49 -15.19
C GLY A 135 -3.00 -14.54 -14.47
N PRO A 136 -2.80 -14.31 -13.17
CA PRO A 136 -3.63 -13.39 -12.39
C PRO A 136 -3.56 -11.97 -12.93
N PRO A 137 -4.61 -11.15 -12.74
CA PRO A 137 -4.59 -9.74 -13.14
C PRO A 137 -3.63 -8.92 -12.29
N GLU A 138 -3.12 -7.86 -12.90
CA GLU A 138 -2.33 -6.81 -12.27
C GLU A 138 -2.85 -5.45 -12.73
N LEU A 139 -2.95 -4.48 -11.83
CA LEU A 139 -3.37 -3.13 -12.13
C LEU A 139 -2.45 -2.11 -11.45
N GLU A 140 -1.75 -1.29 -12.26
CA GLU A 140 -0.80 -0.27 -11.77
C GLU A 140 0.25 -0.84 -10.78
N GLY A 141 0.75 -2.06 -11.04
CA GLY A 141 1.74 -2.73 -10.21
C GLY A 141 1.18 -3.47 -8.99
N GLN A 142 -0.15 -3.58 -8.87
CA GLN A 142 -0.81 -4.31 -7.79
C GLN A 142 -1.42 -5.62 -8.33
N LEU A 143 -0.98 -6.74 -7.76
CA LEU A 143 -1.55 -8.05 -8.06
C LEU A 143 -2.89 -8.22 -7.34
N PHE A 144 -3.82 -8.89 -8.01
CA PHE A 144 -5.12 -9.24 -7.44
C PHE A 144 -5.05 -10.49 -6.56
N ASN A 145 -5.88 -10.51 -5.53
CA ASN A 145 -6.13 -11.69 -4.71
C ASN A 145 -7.07 -12.64 -5.46
N PHE A 146 -6.87 -13.96 -5.29
CA PHE A 146 -7.78 -14.97 -5.81
C PHE A 146 -8.73 -15.42 -4.69
N VAL A 147 -10.02 -15.30 -4.95
CA VAL A 147 -11.08 -15.78 -4.05
C VAL A 147 -11.74 -17.01 -4.67
N ASP A 148 -11.47 -18.16 -4.09
CA ASP A 148 -11.99 -19.45 -4.61
C ASP A 148 -13.45 -19.70 -4.20
N ALA A 149 -14.13 -20.52 -4.96
CA ALA A 149 -15.44 -21.07 -4.60
C ALA A 149 -15.29 -22.43 -3.87
N PRO A 150 -16.13 -22.72 -2.86
CA PRO A 150 -17.22 -21.90 -2.34
C PRO A 150 -16.69 -20.75 -1.45
N ASN A 151 -17.24 -19.56 -1.62
CA ASN A 151 -16.90 -18.39 -0.82
C ASN A 151 -18.12 -17.84 -0.07
N ARG A 152 -17.89 -16.88 0.86
CA ARG A 152 -18.95 -16.30 1.69
C ARG A 152 -20.05 -15.56 0.90
N PHE A 153 -19.77 -15.20 -0.34
CA PHE A 153 -20.68 -14.47 -1.22
C PHE A 153 -21.56 -15.40 -2.06
N GLY A 154 -21.23 -16.71 -2.11
CA GLY A 154 -21.98 -17.72 -2.89
C GLY A 154 -21.86 -17.54 -4.40
N ILE A 155 -20.78 -16.91 -4.88
CA ILE A 155 -20.49 -16.65 -6.30
C ILE A 155 -19.31 -17.51 -6.79
N PRO A 156 -19.14 -17.67 -8.12
CA PRO A 156 -17.95 -18.32 -8.68
C PRO A 156 -16.65 -17.71 -8.20
N SER A 157 -15.53 -18.42 -8.42
CA SER A 157 -14.20 -17.90 -8.11
C SER A 157 -13.91 -16.62 -8.89
N PHE A 158 -13.29 -15.65 -8.26
CA PHE A 158 -12.98 -14.34 -8.84
C PHE A 158 -11.62 -13.82 -8.38
N PHE A 159 -11.09 -12.85 -9.11
CA PHE A 159 -9.98 -12.05 -8.67
C PHE A 159 -10.49 -10.70 -8.14
N GLU A 160 -9.90 -10.22 -7.05
CA GLU A 160 -10.25 -8.94 -6.44
C GLU A 160 -9.03 -8.11 -6.04
N LEU A 161 -9.18 -6.80 -6.02
CA LEU A 161 -8.20 -5.86 -5.49
C LEU A 161 -8.92 -4.71 -4.80
N HIS A 162 -8.86 -4.68 -3.46
CA HIS A 162 -9.32 -3.55 -2.67
C HIS A 162 -8.34 -2.38 -2.76
N VAL A 163 -8.86 -1.14 -2.81
CA VAL A 163 -8.05 0.09 -2.77
C VAL A 163 -8.65 1.08 -1.79
N TRP A 164 -8.02 1.21 -0.62
CA TRP A 164 -8.43 2.14 0.44
C TRP A 164 -7.99 3.56 0.14
N ALA A 165 -8.64 4.18 -0.83
CA ALA A 165 -8.26 5.50 -1.33
C ALA A 165 -8.80 6.66 -0.46
N TRP A 166 -9.92 6.45 0.29
CA TRP A 166 -10.64 7.50 1.01
C TRP A 166 -10.65 7.33 2.52
N ARG A 167 -10.22 6.18 2.99
CA ARG A 167 -10.06 5.85 4.40
C ARG A 167 -8.72 5.18 4.62
N GLU A 168 -7.89 5.76 5.48
CA GLU A 168 -6.62 5.15 5.83
C GLU A 168 -6.85 3.74 6.40
N ASN A 169 -6.01 2.81 5.97
CA ASN A 169 -5.97 1.45 6.50
C ASN A 169 -4.61 1.20 7.14
N PRO A 170 -4.54 0.95 8.46
CA PRO A 170 -3.28 0.69 9.16
C PRO A 170 -2.52 -0.53 8.63
N ASN A 171 -3.23 -1.45 7.96
CA ASN A 171 -2.65 -2.67 7.39
C ASN A 171 -2.17 -2.50 5.93
N GLY A 172 -2.40 -1.32 5.33
CA GLY A 172 -2.02 -1.01 3.95
C GLY A 172 -3.20 -0.68 3.04
N ALA A 173 -2.91 -0.03 1.91
CA ALA A 173 -3.95 0.45 1.01
C ALA A 173 -4.59 -0.64 0.14
N PHE A 174 -3.97 -1.84 0.04
CA PHE A 174 -4.34 -2.90 -0.91
C PHE A 174 -4.68 -4.24 -0.25
N VAL A 175 -5.18 -4.20 0.98
CA VAL A 175 -5.63 -5.38 1.72
C VAL A 175 -7.14 -5.36 1.90
N ASP A 176 -7.76 -6.52 2.04
CA ASP A 176 -9.23 -6.67 2.00
C ASP A 176 -9.95 -5.99 3.17
N TRP A 177 -9.36 -6.03 4.37
CA TRP A 177 -10.00 -5.55 5.59
C TRP A 177 -9.38 -4.26 6.11
N ASN A 178 -10.23 -3.32 6.56
CA ASN A 178 -9.79 -2.06 7.14
C ASN A 178 -10.28 -1.93 8.59
N ASN A 179 -9.34 -1.90 9.54
CA ASN A 179 -9.65 -1.76 10.96
C ASN A 179 -10.26 -0.41 11.32
N ASN A 180 -10.15 0.59 10.43
CA ASN A 180 -10.75 1.91 10.59
C ASN A 180 -12.16 2.01 9.97
N VAL A 181 -12.71 0.90 9.44
CA VAL A 181 -14.06 0.81 8.86
C VAL A 181 -14.91 -0.11 9.73
N SER A 182 -16.18 0.26 9.94
CA SER A 182 -17.12 -0.48 10.77
C SER A 182 -18.48 -0.64 10.09
N CYS A 183 -19.17 -1.73 10.40
CA CYS A 183 -20.58 -1.96 10.02
C CYS A 183 -21.57 -1.58 11.12
N GLU A 184 -21.14 -1.07 12.26
CA GLU A 184 -22.00 -0.77 13.41
C GLU A 184 -23.02 0.34 13.17
N GLY A 185 -22.86 1.12 12.12
CA GLY A 185 -23.77 2.21 11.75
C GLY A 185 -24.90 1.81 10.78
N GLN A 186 -25.18 0.51 10.64
CA GLN A 186 -26.31 0.03 9.83
C GLN A 186 -27.64 0.10 10.55
#